data_de6a30f87b5b341340d7164c36328bf2
#
_entry.id   de6a30f87b5b341340d7164c36328bf2
#
_cell.length_a   1.000
_cell.length_b   1.000
_cell.length_c   1.000
_cell.angle_alpha   90.00
_cell.angle_beta   90.00
_cell.angle_gamma   90.00
#
_symmetry.space_group_name_H-M   'P 1'
#
loop_
_entity.id
_entity.type
_entity.pdbx_description
1 polymer ?
#
loop_
_entity_poly.entity_id
_entity_poly.type
_entity_poly.pdbx_seq_one_letter_code
_entity_poly.pdbx_strand_id
1 'polypeptide(L)'
;MYVRGLGTILVPNPLFLYVHDKDQIRNIMKRNINNTILTKDYIFSKVSQVTIFSTYAGISVEDIQHCIDTGEFISSPFREDTHPSFGFRYDNRNKLKGRDFAGYWWGDCIDAAATVLSEIVHKQIDISIKSQFLFVLKHIAYTFRNIIYGQDKDENNDYSITKAISNVRNHKPIIELATRPWNNLDAKYWGQFGVNLNFLNTHFVYPVDQFYINRSTNPIPKYFYDKDKTDLCYGYVLGQDKMRNS
;
A
#
# COMPACT_ATOMS: atom_id res chain seq x y z
N MET A 1 18.67 -19.44 -4.63
CA MET A 1 19.00 -18.45 -5.67
C MET A 1 17.96 -17.34 -5.56
N TYR A 2 18.35 -16.12 -5.17
CA TYR A 2 17.44 -14.97 -5.07
C TYR A 2 17.49 -14.17 -6.38
N VAL A 3 16.35 -13.94 -7.00
CA VAL A 3 16.24 -13.07 -8.17
C VAL A 3 15.67 -11.73 -7.72
N ARG A 4 16.50 -10.68 -7.71
CA ARG A 4 16.06 -9.28 -7.52
C ARG A 4 15.94 -8.62 -8.89
N GLY A 5 14.75 -8.27 -9.29
CA GLY A 5 14.53 -7.33 -10.39
C GLY A 5 14.65 -5.91 -9.85
N LEU A 6 15.80 -5.29 -10.02
CA LEU A 6 16.05 -3.88 -9.65
C LEU A 6 16.32 -3.07 -10.92
N GLY A 7 15.37 -2.24 -11.29
CA GLY A 7 15.66 -1.04 -12.09
C GLY A 7 16.41 -0.06 -11.20
N THR A 8 17.72 0.07 -11.37
CA THR A 8 18.55 1.01 -10.62
C THR A 8 18.37 2.41 -11.19
N ILE A 9 17.53 3.23 -10.57
CA ILE A 9 17.58 4.68 -10.71
C ILE A 9 18.53 5.18 -9.62
N LEU A 10 19.65 5.77 -10.02
CA LEU A 10 20.54 6.51 -9.13
C LEU A 10 19.79 7.73 -8.61
N VAL A 11 19.36 7.67 -7.35
CA VAL A 11 18.80 8.80 -6.63
C VAL A 11 19.94 9.48 -5.88
N PRO A 12 20.10 10.82 -5.99
CA PRO A 12 21.13 11.54 -5.20
C PRO A 12 20.79 11.41 -3.70
N ASN A 13 21.82 11.26 -2.92
CA ASN A 13 21.94 11.03 -1.48
C ASN A 13 20.74 11.56 -0.63
N PRO A 14 19.93 10.68 -0.01
CA PRO A 14 18.69 11.06 0.67
C PRO A 14 18.90 11.59 2.10
N LEU A 15 20.14 11.80 2.55
CA LEU A 15 20.44 12.17 3.95
C LEU A 15 19.95 13.56 4.36
N PHE A 16 19.79 14.50 3.41
CA PHE A 16 19.37 15.87 3.73
C PHE A 16 17.84 16.05 3.86
N LEU A 17 17.04 15.24 3.16
CA LEU A 17 15.57 15.28 3.26
C LEU A 17 15.03 14.52 4.48
N TYR A 18 15.80 13.58 5.01
CA TYR A 18 15.42 12.69 6.11
C TYR A 18 15.30 13.38 7.48
N VAL A 19 15.97 14.52 7.68
CA VAL A 19 15.99 15.24 8.95
C VAL A 19 14.75 16.13 9.12
N HIS A 20 14.26 16.74 8.05
CA HIS A 20 13.17 17.73 8.12
C HIS A 20 11.80 17.07 8.42
N ASP A 21 11.50 15.93 7.81
CA ASP A 21 10.22 15.25 8.00
C ASP A 21 10.07 14.61 9.38
N LYS A 22 11.16 14.09 9.96
CA LYS A 22 11.13 13.52 11.33
C LYS A 22 10.85 14.56 12.41
N ASP A 23 11.32 15.78 12.23
CA ASP A 23 11.12 16.85 13.20
C ASP A 23 9.69 17.44 13.09
N GLN A 24 9.11 17.49 11.91
CA GLN A 24 7.70 17.83 11.73
C GLN A 24 6.79 16.79 12.43
N ILE A 25 7.05 15.50 12.21
CA ILE A 25 6.28 14.42 12.83
C ILE A 25 6.43 14.44 14.36
N ARG A 26 7.66 14.67 14.89
CA ARG A 26 7.89 14.85 16.32
C ARG A 26 7.15 16.06 16.88
N ASN A 27 7.06 17.15 16.13
CA ASN A 27 6.34 18.36 16.54
C ASN A 27 4.82 18.15 16.53
N ILE A 28 4.27 17.41 15.58
CA ILE A 28 2.86 16.98 15.58
C ILE A 28 2.56 16.12 16.81
N MET A 29 3.46 15.22 17.18
CA MET A 29 3.30 14.36 18.37
C MET A 29 3.42 15.12 19.70
N LYS A 30 4.18 16.20 19.76
CA LYS A 30 4.43 16.99 20.98
C LYS A 30 3.40 18.10 21.23
N ARG A 31 2.68 18.56 20.20
CA ARG A 31 1.64 19.57 20.39
C ARG A 31 0.48 18.95 21.16
N ASN A 32 0.23 19.45 22.36
CA ASN A 32 -0.92 19.11 23.20
C ASN A 32 -2.21 19.41 22.42
N ILE A 33 -2.75 18.38 21.77
CA ILE A 33 -4.15 18.35 21.40
C ILE A 33 -4.87 18.31 22.74
N ASN A 34 -5.58 19.38 23.07
CA ASN A 34 -6.33 19.54 24.33
C ASN A 34 -6.83 18.20 24.85
N ASN A 35 -6.83 18.00 26.17
CA ASN A 35 -7.12 16.78 26.95
C ASN A 35 -8.37 15.95 26.55
N THR A 36 -8.92 16.16 25.37
CA THR A 36 -10.01 15.37 24.78
C THR A 36 -9.46 14.01 24.37
N ILE A 37 -10.06 12.94 24.86
CA ILE A 37 -9.72 11.57 24.44
C ILE A 37 -9.97 11.47 22.93
N LEU A 38 -8.90 11.44 22.14
CA LEU A 38 -8.98 11.37 20.70
C LEU A 38 -9.39 9.95 20.28
N THR A 39 -10.64 9.81 19.85
CA THR A 39 -11.21 8.57 19.35
C THR A 39 -11.57 8.70 17.87
N LYS A 40 -11.69 7.58 17.19
CA LYS A 40 -12.21 7.51 15.82
C LYS A 40 -13.60 8.14 15.71
N ASP A 41 -14.49 7.82 16.66
CA ASP A 41 -15.87 8.34 16.69
C ASP A 41 -15.89 9.84 16.88
N TYR A 42 -15.02 10.39 17.72
CA TYR A 42 -14.89 11.84 17.88
C TYR A 42 -14.48 12.51 16.57
N ILE A 43 -13.48 12.00 15.87
CA ILE A 43 -13.06 12.55 14.55
C ILE A 43 -14.23 12.47 13.57
N PHE A 44 -14.91 11.33 13.47
CA PHE A 44 -16.02 11.13 12.53
C PHE A 44 -17.26 11.96 12.87
N SER A 45 -17.43 12.39 14.12
CA SER A 45 -18.48 13.35 14.50
C SER A 45 -18.21 14.76 13.98
N LYS A 46 -16.96 15.07 13.59
CA LYS A 46 -16.53 16.40 13.14
C LYS A 46 -16.22 16.44 11.63
N VAL A 47 -15.64 15.36 11.10
CA VAL A 47 -15.18 15.27 9.71
C VAL A 47 -15.74 14.01 9.08
N SER A 48 -16.38 14.16 7.91
CA SER A 48 -16.96 13.01 7.21
C SER A 48 -15.88 12.02 6.75
N GLN A 49 -16.25 10.73 6.68
CA GLN A 49 -15.36 9.69 6.15
C GLN A 49 -14.95 9.97 4.69
N VAL A 50 -15.88 10.52 3.89
CA VAL A 50 -15.64 10.93 2.50
C VAL A 50 -14.56 12.01 2.46
N THR A 51 -14.65 13.03 3.30
CA THR A 51 -13.67 14.13 3.37
C THR A 51 -12.28 13.61 3.75
N ILE A 52 -12.19 12.69 4.72
CA ILE A 52 -10.91 12.07 5.08
C ILE A 52 -10.35 11.25 3.93
N PHE A 53 -11.17 10.42 3.27
CA PHE A 53 -10.73 9.69 2.08
C PHE A 53 -10.25 10.63 0.97
N SER A 54 -11.04 11.66 0.64
CA SER A 54 -10.69 12.65 -0.37
C SER A 54 -9.29 13.21 -0.13
N THR A 55 -9.00 13.63 1.10
CA THR A 55 -7.70 14.21 1.46
C THR A 55 -6.55 13.22 1.33
N TYR A 56 -6.69 11.98 1.85
CA TYR A 56 -5.58 11.02 1.85
C TYR A 56 -5.51 10.12 0.61
N ALA A 57 -6.54 10.04 -0.20
CA ALA A 57 -6.51 9.37 -1.48
C ALA A 57 -6.27 10.32 -2.66
N GLY A 58 -6.40 11.64 -2.46
CA GLY A 58 -6.28 12.63 -3.53
C GLY A 58 -7.36 12.48 -4.60
N ILE A 59 -8.58 12.14 -4.18
CA ILE A 59 -9.77 12.01 -5.02
C ILE A 59 -10.74 13.10 -4.59
N SER A 60 -11.47 13.70 -5.53
CA SER A 60 -12.48 14.70 -5.16
C SER A 60 -13.63 14.08 -4.35
N VAL A 61 -14.26 14.87 -3.51
CA VAL A 61 -15.47 14.44 -2.75
C VAL A 61 -16.57 14.01 -3.73
N GLU A 62 -16.69 14.73 -4.83
CA GLU A 62 -17.66 14.53 -5.89
C GLU A 62 -17.45 13.17 -6.58
N ASP A 63 -16.20 12.81 -6.92
CA ASP A 63 -15.88 11.51 -7.54
C ASP A 63 -16.14 10.35 -6.58
N ILE A 64 -15.82 10.52 -5.29
CA ILE A 64 -16.13 9.49 -4.28
C ILE A 64 -17.64 9.31 -4.17
N GLN A 65 -18.39 10.40 -4.10
CA GLN A 65 -19.85 10.34 -3.99
C GLN A 65 -20.47 9.73 -5.25
N HIS A 66 -20.02 10.14 -6.44
CA HIS A 66 -20.46 9.56 -7.70
C HIS A 66 -20.23 8.04 -7.75
N CYS A 67 -19.04 7.59 -7.34
CA CYS A 67 -18.71 6.17 -7.27
C CYS A 67 -19.63 5.40 -6.28
N ILE A 68 -20.00 6.02 -5.15
CA ILE A 68 -20.93 5.43 -4.18
C ILE A 68 -22.34 5.31 -4.78
N ASP A 69 -22.81 6.35 -5.45
CA ASP A 69 -24.19 6.45 -5.93
C ASP A 69 -24.44 5.60 -7.18
N THR A 70 -23.43 5.49 -8.07
CA THR A 70 -23.55 4.78 -9.34
C THR A 70 -22.96 3.37 -9.32
N GLY A 71 -22.00 3.12 -8.42
CA GLY A 71 -21.18 1.90 -8.42
C GLY A 71 -20.12 1.87 -9.52
N GLU A 72 -19.90 2.98 -10.24
CA GLU A 72 -18.84 3.09 -11.23
C GLU A 72 -17.47 3.10 -10.57
N PHE A 73 -16.49 2.50 -11.25
CA PHE A 73 -15.11 2.48 -10.76
C PHE A 73 -14.35 3.70 -11.23
N ILE A 74 -13.41 4.13 -10.39
CA ILE A 74 -12.41 5.15 -10.70
C ILE A 74 -11.02 4.52 -10.76
N SER A 75 -10.03 5.26 -11.25
CA SER A 75 -8.63 4.83 -11.20
C SER A 75 -8.13 4.73 -9.75
N SER A 76 -7.30 3.73 -9.47
CA SER A 76 -6.77 3.52 -8.12
C SER A 76 -5.95 4.72 -7.64
N PRO A 77 -6.21 5.24 -6.41
CA PRO A 77 -5.39 6.30 -5.84
C PRO A 77 -4.05 5.80 -5.31
N PHE A 78 -3.87 4.48 -5.15
CA PHE A 78 -2.74 3.87 -4.46
C PHE A 78 -1.78 3.09 -5.37
N ARG A 79 -2.00 3.16 -6.69
CA ARG A 79 -1.09 2.62 -7.71
C ARG A 79 -1.34 3.30 -9.06
N GLU A 80 -0.40 3.13 -9.98
CA GLU A 80 -0.64 3.45 -11.39
C GLU A 80 -1.75 2.56 -11.93
N ASP A 81 -2.80 3.16 -12.50
CA ASP A 81 -3.98 2.46 -12.98
C ASP A 81 -4.41 2.99 -14.35
N THR A 82 -4.36 2.12 -15.36
CA THR A 82 -4.76 2.44 -16.73
C THR A 82 -6.23 2.12 -17.00
N HIS A 83 -6.86 1.33 -16.12
CA HIS A 83 -8.26 0.94 -16.25
C HIS A 83 -8.95 1.09 -14.89
N PRO A 84 -10.03 1.89 -14.79
CA PRO A 84 -10.73 2.10 -13.54
C PRO A 84 -11.10 0.78 -12.85
N SER A 85 -10.63 0.63 -11.62
CA SER A 85 -10.80 -0.61 -10.85
C SER A 85 -11.00 -0.38 -9.35
N PHE A 86 -11.06 0.89 -8.93
CA PHE A 86 -11.25 1.25 -7.52
C PHE A 86 -12.69 1.69 -7.28
N GLY A 87 -13.34 1.09 -6.29
CA GLY A 87 -14.73 1.38 -5.93
C GLY A 87 -14.90 1.72 -4.47
N PHE A 88 -15.97 2.45 -4.16
CA PHE A 88 -16.39 2.80 -2.81
C PHE A 88 -17.76 2.22 -2.47
N ARG A 89 -17.94 1.82 -1.22
CA ARG A 89 -19.26 1.43 -0.68
C ARG A 89 -19.30 1.58 0.83
N TYR A 90 -20.49 1.78 1.38
CA TYR A 90 -20.73 1.64 2.80
C TYR A 90 -20.91 0.17 3.20
N ASP A 91 -20.31 -0.24 4.31
CA ASP A 91 -20.57 -1.55 4.92
C ASP A 91 -21.85 -1.50 5.79
N ASN A 92 -22.24 -2.66 6.34
CA ASN A 92 -23.43 -2.80 7.19
C ASN A 92 -23.35 -1.99 8.51
N ARG A 93 -22.18 -1.44 8.83
CA ARG A 93 -21.93 -0.59 10.00
C ARG A 93 -21.81 0.88 9.63
N ASN A 94 -22.26 1.26 8.42
CA ASN A 94 -22.15 2.60 7.88
C ASN A 94 -20.70 3.15 7.83
N LYS A 95 -19.74 2.25 7.58
CA LYS A 95 -18.34 2.63 7.36
C LYS A 95 -18.04 2.64 5.88
N LEU A 96 -17.51 3.75 5.40
CA LEU A 96 -17.09 3.88 4.00
C LEU A 96 -15.84 3.02 3.78
N LYS A 97 -15.91 2.11 2.81
CA LYS A 97 -14.82 1.23 2.41
C LYS A 97 -14.46 1.50 0.96
N GLY A 98 -13.16 1.58 0.70
CA GLY A 98 -12.58 1.59 -0.63
C GLY A 98 -11.94 0.24 -0.94
N ARG A 99 -12.01 -0.18 -2.20
CA ARG A 99 -11.37 -1.42 -2.67
C ARG A 99 -10.84 -1.26 -4.09
N ASP A 100 -9.58 -1.66 -4.27
CA ASP A 100 -8.97 -1.84 -5.58
C ASP A 100 -9.20 -3.30 -6.03
N PHE A 101 -10.00 -3.49 -7.07
CA PHE A 101 -10.36 -4.82 -7.58
C PHE A 101 -9.28 -5.43 -8.48
N ALA A 102 -8.39 -4.61 -9.03
CA ALA A 102 -7.23 -5.06 -9.80
C ALA A 102 -5.92 -5.02 -8.99
N GLY A 103 -5.96 -4.42 -7.79
CA GLY A 103 -4.84 -4.32 -6.85
C GLY A 103 -5.12 -5.06 -5.55
N TYR A 104 -4.24 -4.81 -4.55
CA TYR A 104 -4.34 -5.48 -3.25
C TYR A 104 -4.87 -4.56 -2.14
N TRP A 105 -5.14 -3.29 -2.47
CA TRP A 105 -5.55 -2.34 -1.46
C TRP A 105 -7.05 -2.46 -1.17
N TRP A 106 -7.38 -2.52 0.11
CA TRP A 106 -8.74 -2.34 0.60
C TRP A 106 -8.69 -1.77 2.03
N GLY A 107 -9.66 -0.94 2.40
CA GLY A 107 -9.69 -0.38 3.73
C GLY A 107 -10.73 0.73 3.91
N ASP A 108 -10.71 1.35 5.07
CA ASP A 108 -11.47 2.58 5.33
C ASP A 108 -10.58 3.83 5.23
N CYS A 109 -11.12 4.99 5.55
CA CYS A 109 -10.38 6.25 5.48
C CYS A 109 -9.20 6.32 6.46
N ILE A 110 -9.18 5.51 7.53
CA ILE A 110 -8.03 5.40 8.43
C ILE A 110 -6.93 4.57 7.78
N ASP A 111 -7.29 3.50 7.06
CA ASP A 111 -6.35 2.70 6.27
C ASP A 111 -5.71 3.54 5.17
N ALA A 112 -6.50 4.40 4.49
CA ALA A 112 -6.01 5.34 3.49
C ALA A 112 -4.98 6.32 4.10
N ALA A 113 -5.30 6.91 5.24
CA ALA A 113 -4.38 7.78 5.97
C ALA A 113 -3.11 7.03 6.39
N ALA A 114 -3.22 5.80 6.90
CA ALA A 114 -2.07 4.98 7.27
C ALA A 114 -1.17 4.67 6.07
N THR A 115 -1.76 4.40 4.89
CA THR A 115 -1.01 4.16 3.64
C THR A 115 -0.15 5.37 3.27
N VAL A 116 -0.73 6.55 3.24
CA VAL A 116 -0.01 7.79 2.88
C VAL A 116 1.01 8.17 3.95
N LEU A 117 0.66 8.01 5.22
CA LEU A 117 1.59 8.27 6.32
C LEU A 117 2.77 7.29 6.34
N SER A 118 2.57 6.04 5.92
CA SER A 118 3.66 5.07 5.78
C SER A 118 4.71 5.57 4.78
N GLU A 119 4.29 6.23 3.70
CA GLU A 119 5.19 6.87 2.75
C GLU A 119 5.93 8.07 3.36
N ILE A 120 5.23 8.94 4.09
CA ILE A 120 5.83 10.11 4.74
C ILE A 120 6.89 9.70 5.77
N VAL A 121 6.62 8.67 6.57
CA VAL A 121 7.56 8.23 7.62
C VAL A 121 8.57 7.19 7.13
N HIS A 122 8.48 6.78 5.86
CA HIS A 122 9.29 5.71 5.26
C HIS A 122 9.29 4.41 6.07
N LYS A 123 8.13 4.09 6.65
CA LYS A 123 7.93 2.89 7.47
C LYS A 123 6.48 2.46 7.41
N GLN A 124 6.25 1.16 7.22
CA GLN A 124 4.90 0.59 7.27
C GLN A 124 4.22 0.89 8.62
N ILE A 125 3.03 1.48 8.54
CA ILE A 125 2.16 1.72 9.69
C ILE A 125 1.13 0.59 9.75
N ASP A 126 1.12 -0.10 10.89
CA ASP A 126 0.15 -1.16 11.20
C ASP A 126 -0.87 -0.62 12.21
N ILE A 127 -2.09 -0.34 11.75
CA ILE A 127 -3.16 0.22 12.59
C ILE A 127 -3.76 -0.79 13.58
N SER A 128 -3.37 -2.07 13.53
CA SER A 128 -3.70 -3.04 14.58
C SER A 128 -2.92 -2.75 15.87
N ILE A 129 -1.77 -2.07 15.75
CA ILE A 129 -0.94 -1.65 16.87
C ILE A 129 -1.47 -0.32 17.41
N LYS A 130 -1.96 -0.33 18.67
CA LYS A 130 -2.61 0.82 19.32
C LYS A 130 -1.83 2.14 19.22
N SER A 131 -0.52 2.11 19.39
CA SER A 131 0.32 3.33 19.31
C SER A 131 0.37 3.89 17.88
N GLN A 132 0.42 3.03 16.87
CA GLN A 132 0.43 3.44 15.46
C GLN A 132 -0.95 3.89 15.00
N PHE A 133 -2.01 3.22 15.44
CA PHE A 133 -3.38 3.69 15.25
C PHE A 133 -3.59 5.10 15.83
N LEU A 134 -3.16 5.32 17.07
CA LEU A 134 -3.26 6.64 17.71
C LEU A 134 -2.43 7.70 16.95
N PHE A 135 -1.29 7.33 16.41
CA PHE A 135 -0.50 8.22 15.55
C PHE A 135 -1.30 8.68 14.32
N VAL A 136 -1.96 7.74 13.62
CA VAL A 136 -2.81 8.06 12.47
C VAL A 136 -3.95 8.98 12.86
N LEU A 137 -4.66 8.69 13.97
CA LEU A 137 -5.75 9.55 14.46
C LEU A 137 -5.26 10.96 14.79
N LYS A 138 -4.11 11.09 15.43
CA LYS A 138 -3.50 12.41 15.75
C LYS A 138 -3.16 13.19 14.47
N HIS A 139 -2.67 12.52 13.46
CA HIS A 139 -2.36 13.17 12.19
C HIS A 139 -3.64 13.62 11.47
N ILE A 140 -4.69 12.80 11.44
CA ILE A 140 -6.00 13.19 10.90
C ILE A 140 -6.53 14.41 11.65
N ALA A 141 -6.53 14.37 12.99
CA ALA A 141 -7.00 15.49 13.81
C ALA A 141 -6.18 16.78 13.57
N TYR A 142 -4.88 16.65 13.30
CA TYR A 142 -4.02 17.77 12.94
C TYR A 142 -4.32 18.31 11.54
N THR A 143 -4.53 17.44 10.57
CA THR A 143 -4.88 17.80 9.20
C THR A 143 -6.20 18.60 9.16
N PHE A 144 -7.18 18.15 9.92
CA PHE A 144 -8.51 18.78 10.00
C PHE A 144 -8.70 19.70 11.21
N ARG A 145 -7.60 20.23 11.80
CA ARG A 145 -7.67 21.06 13.00
C ARG A 145 -8.52 22.32 12.85
N ASN A 146 -8.65 22.83 11.62
CA ASN A 146 -9.53 23.95 11.34
C ASN A 146 -11.00 23.59 11.57
N ILE A 147 -11.42 22.38 11.21
CA ILE A 147 -12.80 21.90 11.42
C ILE A 147 -12.99 21.43 12.87
N ILE A 148 -11.98 20.71 13.41
CA ILE A 148 -12.10 20.06 14.73
C ILE A 148 -11.90 21.06 15.87
N TYR A 149 -10.98 22.02 15.71
CA TYR A 149 -10.53 22.92 16.78
C TYR A 149 -10.62 24.41 16.43
N GLY A 150 -11.05 24.78 15.22
CA GLY A 150 -11.10 26.18 14.76
C GLY A 150 -9.71 26.82 14.58
N GLN A 151 -8.67 26.03 14.36
CA GLN A 151 -7.29 26.48 14.16
C GLN A 151 -6.98 26.63 12.66
N ASP A 152 -5.97 27.45 12.32
CA ASP A 152 -5.57 27.63 10.92
C ASP A 152 -5.03 26.32 10.31
N LYS A 153 -5.19 26.16 8.99
CA LYS A 153 -4.59 25.07 8.22
C LYS A 153 -3.08 25.20 8.19
N ASP A 154 -2.40 24.08 7.96
CA ASP A 154 -0.96 24.01 7.73
C ASP A 154 -0.69 23.60 6.27
N GLU A 155 -0.36 24.56 5.44
CA GLU A 155 -0.08 24.35 4.02
C GLU A 155 1.08 23.36 3.79
N ASN A 156 2.07 23.33 4.69
CA ASN A 156 3.17 22.38 4.60
C ASN A 156 2.70 20.93 4.82
N ASN A 157 1.71 20.73 5.71
CA ASN A 157 1.12 19.41 5.92
C ASN A 157 0.34 18.96 4.67
N ASP A 158 -0.44 19.84 4.08
CA ASP A 158 -1.21 19.57 2.86
C ASP A 158 -0.26 19.24 1.68
N TYR A 159 0.85 19.96 1.54
CA TYR A 159 1.90 19.67 0.56
C TYR A 159 2.54 18.29 0.80
N SER A 160 2.87 17.94 2.04
CA SER A 160 3.47 16.65 2.39
C SER A 160 2.53 15.49 2.06
N ILE A 161 1.24 15.63 2.33
CA ILE A 161 0.22 14.64 1.97
C ILE A 161 0.13 14.47 0.45
N THR A 162 0.03 15.57 -0.30
CA THR A 162 -0.08 15.56 -1.76
C THR A 162 1.14 14.87 -2.41
N LYS A 163 2.34 15.20 -1.92
CA LYS A 163 3.58 14.56 -2.39
C LYS A 163 3.60 13.07 -2.08
N ALA A 164 3.18 12.66 -0.88
CA ALA A 164 3.13 11.26 -0.49
C ALA A 164 2.12 10.47 -1.34
N ILE A 165 0.95 11.02 -1.65
CA ILE A 165 -0.02 10.41 -2.56
C ILE A 165 0.60 10.17 -3.94
N SER A 166 1.30 11.16 -4.48
CA SER A 166 2.00 11.01 -5.77
C SER A 166 3.04 9.90 -5.72
N ASN A 167 3.82 9.81 -4.64
CA ASN A 167 4.81 8.75 -4.45
C ASN A 167 4.16 7.37 -4.37
N VAL A 168 3.07 7.22 -3.59
CA VAL A 168 2.32 5.96 -3.48
C VAL A 168 1.82 5.50 -4.84
N ARG A 169 1.24 6.40 -5.65
CA ARG A 169 0.75 6.08 -7.01
C ARG A 169 1.86 5.59 -7.94
N ASN A 170 3.02 6.21 -7.85
CA ASN A 170 4.17 5.91 -8.71
C ASN A 170 5.01 4.73 -8.19
N HIS A 171 4.67 4.20 -7.02
CA HIS A 171 5.42 3.10 -6.42
C HIS A 171 5.16 1.80 -7.19
N LYS A 172 6.16 1.36 -7.96
CA LYS A 172 6.11 0.05 -8.58
C LYS A 172 6.36 -1.02 -7.52
N PRO A 173 5.48 -2.01 -7.39
CA PRO A 173 5.71 -3.07 -6.42
C PRO A 173 6.98 -3.84 -6.76
N ILE A 174 7.85 -4.01 -5.77
CA ILE A 174 9.02 -4.87 -5.88
C ILE A 174 8.59 -6.28 -5.51
N ILE A 175 8.66 -7.18 -6.48
CA ILE A 175 8.40 -8.60 -6.26
C ILE A 175 9.73 -9.30 -6.07
N GLU A 176 9.94 -9.87 -4.89
CA GLU A 176 11.08 -10.72 -4.58
C GLU A 176 10.60 -12.15 -4.46
N LEU A 177 11.22 -13.07 -5.18
CA LEU A 177 10.89 -14.49 -5.10
C LEU A 177 12.14 -15.35 -4.83
N ALA A 178 11.96 -16.40 -4.05
CA ALA A 178 12.87 -17.50 -3.90
C ALA A 178 12.34 -18.69 -4.68
N THR A 179 13.18 -19.34 -5.46
CA THR A 179 12.84 -20.54 -6.22
C THR A 179 13.19 -21.80 -5.43
N ARG A 180 12.47 -22.87 -5.67
CA ARG A 180 12.80 -24.22 -5.22
C ARG A 180 13.17 -25.13 -6.39
N PRO A 181 13.75 -26.29 -6.14
CA PRO A 181 13.91 -27.33 -7.16
C PRO A 181 12.54 -27.82 -7.69
N TRP A 182 12.53 -28.20 -8.96
CA TRP A 182 11.41 -28.92 -9.55
C TRP A 182 11.17 -30.25 -8.84
N ASN A 183 9.92 -30.65 -8.73
CA ASN A 183 9.52 -31.91 -8.13
C ASN A 183 8.49 -32.66 -8.99
N ASN A 184 8.09 -33.85 -8.54
CA ASN A 184 7.13 -34.69 -9.27
C ASN A 184 5.74 -34.08 -9.39
N LEU A 185 5.32 -33.25 -8.43
CA LEU A 185 4.01 -32.57 -8.48
C LEU A 185 4.01 -31.53 -9.60
N ASP A 186 5.11 -30.79 -9.77
CA ASP A 186 5.26 -29.83 -10.87
C ASP A 186 5.22 -30.54 -12.21
N ALA A 187 5.96 -31.65 -12.34
CA ALA A 187 5.99 -32.44 -13.57
C ALA A 187 4.59 -32.99 -13.92
N LYS A 188 3.84 -33.45 -12.92
CA LYS A 188 2.47 -33.93 -13.09
C LYS A 188 1.53 -32.78 -13.48
N TYR A 189 1.66 -31.63 -12.82
CA TYR A 189 0.82 -30.46 -13.10
C TYR A 189 1.03 -29.95 -14.54
N TRP A 190 2.24 -29.74 -14.97
CA TRP A 190 2.52 -29.24 -16.30
C TRP A 190 2.36 -30.31 -17.39
N GLY A 191 2.60 -31.58 -17.04
CA GLY A 191 2.44 -32.71 -17.96
C GLY A 191 1.00 -32.88 -18.45
N GLN A 192 -0.02 -32.53 -17.67
CA GLN A 192 -1.43 -32.55 -18.11
C GLN A 192 -1.72 -31.59 -19.27
N PHE A 193 -0.87 -30.56 -19.44
CA PHE A 193 -0.94 -29.58 -20.55
C PHE A 193 0.06 -29.91 -21.67
N GLY A 194 0.75 -31.06 -21.61
CA GLY A 194 1.79 -31.43 -22.58
C GLY A 194 3.09 -30.61 -22.47
N VAL A 195 3.28 -29.88 -21.37
CA VAL A 195 4.44 -29.03 -21.13
C VAL A 195 5.46 -29.77 -20.26
N ASN A 196 6.70 -29.88 -20.73
CA ASN A 196 7.79 -30.49 -19.96
C ASN A 196 8.62 -29.43 -19.21
N LEU A 197 9.33 -29.84 -18.16
CA LEU A 197 10.11 -28.95 -17.31
C LEU A 197 11.25 -28.24 -18.02
N ASN A 198 11.86 -28.87 -19.06
CA ASN A 198 12.90 -28.23 -19.88
C ASN A 198 12.35 -27.04 -20.66
N PHE A 199 11.14 -27.16 -21.20
CA PHE A 199 10.48 -26.07 -21.89
C PHE A 199 10.26 -24.89 -20.92
N LEU A 200 9.81 -25.15 -19.71
CA LEU A 200 9.60 -24.12 -18.70
C LEU A 200 10.90 -23.39 -18.32
N ASN A 201 11.98 -24.14 -18.10
CA ASN A 201 13.30 -23.57 -17.84
C ASN A 201 13.80 -22.69 -18.99
N THR A 202 13.60 -23.12 -20.24
CA THR A 202 14.01 -22.37 -21.44
C THR A 202 13.20 -21.04 -21.55
N HIS A 203 11.99 -21.02 -21.01
CA HIS A 203 11.12 -19.84 -21.01
C HIS A 203 11.13 -19.09 -19.68
N PHE A 204 12.17 -19.28 -18.86
CA PHE A 204 12.39 -18.58 -17.60
C PHE A 204 11.22 -18.68 -16.60
N VAL A 205 10.57 -19.85 -16.59
CA VAL A 205 9.56 -20.20 -15.58
C VAL A 205 10.21 -21.04 -14.50
N TYR A 206 9.98 -20.69 -13.25
CA TYR A 206 10.58 -21.36 -12.10
C TYR A 206 9.53 -21.68 -11.03
N PRO A 207 9.63 -22.82 -10.35
CA PRO A 207 8.79 -23.12 -9.20
C PRO A 207 9.20 -22.23 -8.02
N VAL A 208 8.20 -21.61 -7.41
CA VAL A 208 8.41 -20.66 -6.32
C VAL A 208 8.39 -21.37 -4.99
N ASP A 209 9.37 -21.06 -4.13
CA ASP A 209 9.39 -21.44 -2.72
C ASP A 209 8.63 -20.39 -1.89
N GLN A 210 9.02 -19.14 -2.06
CA GLN A 210 8.37 -18.02 -1.39
C GLN A 210 8.35 -16.79 -2.30
N PHE A 211 7.32 -15.95 -2.18
CA PHE A 211 7.40 -14.62 -2.76
C PHE A 211 6.90 -13.53 -1.82
N TYR A 212 7.43 -12.35 -2.01
CA TYR A 212 7.14 -11.15 -1.23
C TYR A 212 6.76 -10.01 -2.18
N ILE A 213 5.91 -9.13 -1.70
CA ILE A 213 5.64 -7.84 -2.34
C ILE A 213 6.11 -6.77 -1.38
N ASN A 214 7.07 -5.94 -1.83
CA ASN A 214 7.71 -4.88 -1.01
C ASN A 214 8.26 -5.42 0.31
N ARG A 215 9.10 -6.45 0.26
CA ARG A 215 9.63 -7.17 1.43
C ARG A 215 10.28 -6.26 2.47
N SER A 216 10.91 -5.16 2.04
CA SER A 216 11.53 -4.18 2.94
C SER A 216 10.53 -3.53 3.89
N THR A 217 9.27 -3.37 3.47
CA THR A 217 8.18 -2.78 4.26
C THR A 217 7.17 -3.83 4.74
N ASN A 218 7.07 -4.96 4.06
CA ASN A 218 6.18 -6.07 4.39
C ASN A 218 6.97 -7.40 4.38
N PRO A 219 7.59 -7.77 5.50
CA PRO A 219 8.47 -8.94 5.58
C PRO A 219 7.74 -10.29 5.56
N ILE A 220 6.40 -10.29 5.63
CA ILE A 220 5.61 -11.52 5.60
C ILE A 220 5.45 -11.98 4.14
N PRO A 221 5.81 -13.24 3.81
CA PRO A 221 5.63 -13.76 2.46
C PRO A 221 4.14 -13.79 2.10
N LYS A 222 3.84 -13.43 0.85
CA LYS A 222 2.50 -13.57 0.28
C LYS A 222 2.17 -15.00 -0.09
N TYR A 223 3.21 -15.78 -0.31
CA TYR A 223 3.14 -17.21 -0.58
C TYR A 223 4.38 -17.90 -0.01
N PHE A 224 4.21 -19.09 0.51
CA PHE A 224 5.29 -20.03 0.79
C PHE A 224 4.84 -21.44 0.38
N TYR A 225 5.77 -22.19 -0.21
CA TYR A 225 5.53 -23.55 -0.63
C TYR A 225 5.43 -24.47 0.59
N ASP A 226 4.35 -25.24 0.63
CA ASP A 226 4.14 -26.29 1.62
C ASP A 226 4.03 -27.63 0.88
N LYS A 227 4.95 -28.54 1.16
CA LYS A 227 5.01 -29.86 0.50
C LYS A 227 3.75 -30.72 0.77
N ASP A 228 3.02 -30.41 1.81
CA ASP A 228 1.80 -31.13 2.22
C ASP A 228 0.54 -30.54 1.57
N LYS A 229 0.70 -29.44 0.84
CA LYS A 229 -0.37 -28.80 0.08
C LYS A 229 -0.13 -28.92 -1.43
N THR A 230 -1.22 -28.91 -2.19
CA THR A 230 -1.21 -28.95 -3.64
C THR A 230 -1.22 -27.56 -4.29
N ASP A 231 -1.00 -26.52 -3.51
CA ASP A 231 -0.97 -25.13 -4.00
C ASP A 231 0.41 -24.83 -4.58
N LEU A 232 0.49 -24.87 -5.92
CA LEU A 232 1.73 -24.67 -6.68
C LEU A 232 1.78 -23.24 -7.22
N CYS A 233 2.89 -22.56 -7.00
CA CYS A 233 3.14 -21.23 -7.52
C CYS A 233 4.37 -21.24 -8.45
N TYR A 234 4.27 -20.50 -9.57
CA TYR A 234 5.33 -20.38 -10.56
C TYR A 234 5.62 -18.92 -10.86
N GLY A 235 6.89 -18.58 -10.99
CA GLY A 235 7.36 -17.25 -11.33
C GLY A 235 7.86 -17.19 -12.75
N TYR A 236 7.47 -16.15 -13.49
CA TYR A 236 8.00 -15.79 -14.79
C TYR A 236 9.02 -14.66 -14.63
N VAL A 237 10.16 -14.76 -15.30
CA VAL A 237 11.08 -13.65 -15.44
C VAL A 237 10.86 -13.01 -16.82
N LEU A 238 10.18 -11.88 -16.83
CA LEU A 238 9.90 -11.11 -18.04
C LEU A 238 10.95 -9.99 -18.16
N GLY A 239 11.86 -10.13 -19.13
CA GLY A 239 12.88 -9.12 -19.45
C GLY A 239 14.29 -9.49 -18.98
N GLN A 240 15.27 -9.04 -19.77
CA GLN A 240 16.70 -9.21 -19.47
C GLN A 240 17.20 -8.10 -18.52
N ASP A 241 16.78 -8.08 -17.28
CA ASP A 241 17.59 -7.45 -16.27
C ASP A 241 18.57 -8.50 -15.76
N LYS A 242 19.85 -8.23 -16.05
CA LYS A 242 20.99 -9.13 -15.89
C LYS A 242 20.94 -9.84 -14.54
N MET A 243 20.83 -11.16 -14.57
CA MET A 243 21.23 -12.00 -13.45
C MET A 243 22.64 -11.58 -13.02
N ARG A 244 22.77 -10.89 -11.92
CA ARG A 244 24.07 -10.73 -11.26
C ARG A 244 24.34 -12.03 -10.50
N ASN A 245 25.17 -12.86 -11.11
CA ASN A 245 25.84 -13.93 -10.39
C ASN A 245 26.69 -13.28 -9.27
N SER A 246 26.41 -13.62 -8.05
CA SER A 246 27.29 -13.43 -6.90
C SER A 246 27.46 -14.76 -6.20
#